data_23a5d90b1547e60e3d3444759e0c9dfd
#
_entry.id   23a5d90b1547e60e3d3444759e0c9dfd
#
_cell.length_a   1.000
_cell.length_b   1.000
_cell.length_c   1.000
_cell.angle_alpha   90.00
_cell.angle_beta   90.00
_cell.angle_gamma   90.00
#
_symmetry.space_group_name_H-M   'P 1'
#
loop_
_entity.id
_entity.type
_entity.pdbx_description
1 polymer ?
#
loop_
_entity_poly.entity_id
_entity_poly.type
_entity_poly.pdbx_seq_one_letter_code
_entity_poly.pdbx_strand_id
1 'polypeptide(L)'
;MARLAAFDMDGTLLMPDHHLGEKTLSTLARLRERDITLTFATGRHALEMQHILGALSLDAYLITGNGTRVHSLEGELLHRDDLPADVAELVLYQQWDTRASMHIFNDGQLGTTRSMNDQILW
;
A
#
# COMPACT_ATOMS: atom_id res chain seq x y z
N MET A 1 -3.16 22.26 -16.87
CA MET A 1 -3.10 20.85 -17.30
C MET A 1 -2.58 20.03 -16.15
N ALA A 2 -3.31 18.98 -15.76
CA ALA A 2 -2.83 18.08 -14.72
C ALA A 2 -1.63 17.28 -15.23
N ARG A 3 -0.58 17.22 -14.42
CA ARG A 3 0.65 16.49 -14.74
C ARG A 3 0.94 15.42 -13.67
N LEU A 4 0.02 14.51 -13.56
CA LEU A 4 0.09 13.38 -12.63
C LEU A 4 -0.13 12.09 -13.41
N ALA A 5 0.70 11.11 -13.16
CA ALA A 5 0.52 9.75 -13.65
C ALA A 5 0.39 8.81 -12.45
N ALA A 6 -0.72 8.09 -12.38
CA ALA A 6 -1.00 7.12 -11.34
C ALA A 6 -0.90 5.70 -11.92
N PHE A 7 -0.18 4.83 -11.23
CA PHE A 7 0.06 3.45 -11.64
C PHE A 7 -0.40 2.48 -10.57
N ASP A 8 -1.17 1.48 -10.97
CA ASP A 8 -1.38 0.28 -10.19
C ASP A 8 -0.10 -0.56 -10.19
N MET A 9 0.13 -1.30 -9.12
CA MET A 9 1.37 -2.04 -8.91
C MET A 9 1.26 -3.51 -9.32
N ASP A 10 0.50 -4.30 -8.57
CA ASP A 10 0.39 -5.74 -8.82
C ASP A 10 -0.39 -6.03 -10.09
N GLY A 11 0.19 -6.85 -10.98
CA GLY A 11 -0.43 -7.20 -12.24
C GLY A 11 -0.40 -6.10 -13.32
N THR A 12 0.15 -4.94 -13.00
CA THR A 12 0.24 -3.80 -13.93
C THR A 12 1.68 -3.36 -14.12
N LEU A 13 2.31 -2.83 -13.10
CA LEU A 13 3.66 -2.27 -13.18
C LEU A 13 4.73 -3.23 -12.72
N LEU A 14 4.44 -4.05 -11.71
CA LEU A 14 5.39 -5.02 -11.15
C LEU A 14 5.55 -6.24 -12.07
N MET A 15 6.78 -6.72 -12.15
CA MET A 15 7.11 -8.02 -12.73
C MET A 15 6.52 -9.16 -11.86
N PRO A 16 6.41 -10.40 -12.39
CA PRO A 16 5.89 -11.53 -11.61
C PRO A 16 6.62 -11.81 -10.30
N ASP A 17 7.89 -11.42 -10.20
CA ASP A 17 8.72 -11.54 -9.00
C ASP A 17 8.59 -10.35 -8.04
N HIS A 18 7.59 -9.47 -8.25
CA HIS A 18 7.31 -8.26 -7.48
C HIS A 18 8.43 -7.20 -7.53
N HIS A 19 9.23 -7.18 -8.57
CA HIS A 19 10.21 -6.12 -8.83
C HIS A 19 9.77 -5.20 -9.96
N LEU A 20 10.27 -3.97 -9.92
CA LEU A 20 10.21 -3.07 -11.06
C LEU A 20 11.34 -3.37 -12.04
N GLY A 21 11.00 -3.64 -13.29
CA GLY A 21 11.99 -3.88 -14.33
C GLY A 21 12.82 -2.63 -14.66
N GLU A 22 14.05 -2.83 -15.12
CA GLU A 22 14.95 -1.72 -15.48
C GLU A 22 14.36 -0.77 -16.51
N LYS A 23 13.68 -1.31 -17.51
CA LYS A 23 13.02 -0.52 -18.55
C LYS A 23 11.87 0.32 -18.00
N THR A 24 11.11 -0.26 -17.05
CA THR A 24 10.04 0.46 -16.33
C THR A 24 10.63 1.60 -15.51
N LEU A 25 11.67 1.35 -14.72
CA LEU A 25 12.36 2.36 -13.93
C LEU A 25 12.88 3.51 -14.80
N SER A 26 13.53 3.19 -15.90
CA SER A 26 14.02 4.17 -16.87
C SER A 26 12.89 5.04 -17.45
N THR A 27 11.76 4.43 -17.76
CA THR A 27 10.59 5.13 -18.29
C THR A 27 9.97 6.05 -17.23
N LEU A 28 9.87 5.60 -15.98
CA LEU A 28 9.38 6.42 -14.88
C LEU A 28 10.27 7.65 -14.65
N ALA A 29 11.58 7.48 -14.71
CA ALA A 29 12.53 8.59 -14.62
C ALA A 29 12.31 9.61 -15.73
N ARG A 30 12.03 9.17 -16.95
CA ARG A 30 11.72 10.06 -18.10
C ARG A 30 10.44 10.84 -17.91
N LEU A 31 9.44 10.28 -17.25
CA LEU A 31 8.22 11.01 -16.90
C LEU A 31 8.53 12.15 -15.92
N ARG A 32 9.40 11.91 -14.95
CA ARG A 32 9.86 12.93 -14.01
C ARG A 32 10.59 14.08 -14.72
N GLU A 33 11.45 13.78 -15.68
CA GLU A 33 12.14 14.79 -16.50
C GLU A 33 11.17 15.69 -17.27
N ARG A 34 9.97 15.18 -17.54
CA ARG A 34 8.89 15.94 -18.19
C ARG A 34 7.96 16.66 -17.21
N ASP A 35 8.37 16.74 -15.95
CA ASP A 35 7.61 17.41 -14.90
C ASP A 35 6.23 16.76 -14.66
N ILE A 36 6.19 15.42 -14.75
CA ILE A 36 5.01 14.62 -14.44
C ILE A 36 5.21 14.02 -13.04
N THR A 37 4.31 14.32 -12.12
CA THR A 37 4.30 13.75 -10.79
C THR A 37 3.86 12.30 -10.87
N LEU A 38 4.61 11.41 -10.21
CA LEU A 38 4.30 10.00 -10.15
C LEU A 38 3.58 9.65 -8.87
N THR A 39 2.59 8.78 -8.96
CA THR A 39 1.98 8.14 -7.81
C THR A 39 1.74 6.66 -8.09
N PHE A 40 1.95 5.84 -7.06
CA PHE A 40 1.67 4.42 -7.11
C PHE A 40 0.47 4.15 -6.22
N ALA A 41 -0.52 3.45 -6.74
CA ALA A 41 -1.74 3.12 -6.04
C ALA A 41 -1.84 1.60 -5.86
N THR A 42 -2.04 1.14 -4.63
CA THR A 42 -2.05 -0.29 -4.32
C THR A 42 -2.97 -0.60 -3.14
N GLY A 43 -3.50 -1.82 -3.13
CA GLY A 43 -4.15 -2.38 -1.95
C GLY A 43 -3.17 -2.81 -0.85
N ARG A 44 -1.87 -2.92 -1.17
CA ARG A 44 -0.85 -3.33 -0.20
C ARG A 44 -0.68 -2.30 0.91
N HIS A 45 -0.26 -2.78 2.08
CA HIS A 45 0.13 -1.93 3.19
C HIS A 45 1.46 -1.22 2.89
N ALA A 46 1.66 -0.03 3.48
CA ALA A 46 2.87 0.76 3.30
C ALA A 46 4.16 -0.01 3.64
N LEU A 47 4.13 -0.86 4.68
CA LEU A 47 5.27 -1.69 5.08
C LEU A 47 5.67 -2.68 3.99
N GLU A 48 4.71 -3.25 3.26
CA GLU A 48 4.99 -4.15 2.14
C GLU A 48 5.63 -3.39 0.98
N MET A 49 5.16 -2.16 0.74
CA MET A 49 5.69 -1.32 -0.33
C MET A 49 7.12 -0.84 -0.09
N GLN A 50 7.52 -0.68 1.17
CA GLN A 50 8.90 -0.31 1.50
C GLN A 50 9.92 -1.36 1.02
N HIS A 51 9.57 -2.63 1.06
CA HIS A 51 10.43 -3.69 0.53
C HIS A 51 10.55 -3.65 -1.00
N ILE A 52 9.51 -3.20 -1.68
CA ILE A 52 9.47 -3.14 -3.15
C ILE A 52 10.13 -1.87 -3.65
N LEU A 53 9.90 -0.74 -2.99
CA LEU A 53 10.29 0.59 -3.46
C LEU A 53 11.43 1.24 -2.67
N GLY A 54 11.87 0.63 -1.56
CA GLY A 54 12.79 1.25 -0.61
C GLY A 54 14.18 1.61 -1.16
N ALA A 55 14.56 1.06 -2.31
CA ALA A 55 15.83 1.35 -2.96
C ALA A 55 15.70 2.31 -4.15
N LEU A 56 14.50 2.83 -4.43
CA LEU A 56 14.28 3.68 -5.58
C LEU A 56 14.59 5.14 -5.28
N SER A 57 15.40 5.75 -6.14
CA SER A 57 15.66 7.19 -6.16
C SER A 57 14.59 7.93 -6.98
N LEU A 58 13.31 7.60 -6.76
CA LEU A 58 12.20 8.26 -7.43
C LEU A 58 11.49 9.18 -6.45
N ASP A 59 11.22 10.37 -6.90
CA ASP A 59 10.34 11.30 -6.22
C ASP A 59 8.89 10.99 -6.64
N ALA A 60 8.15 10.36 -5.76
CA ALA A 60 6.80 9.88 -6.03
C ALA A 60 5.96 9.86 -4.76
N TYR A 61 4.66 9.67 -4.94
CA TYR A 61 3.72 9.47 -3.85
C TYR A 61 3.21 8.05 -3.84
N LEU A 62 2.81 7.57 -2.67
CA LEU A 62 2.19 6.26 -2.48
C LEU A 62 0.76 6.42 -1.97
N ILE A 63 -0.16 5.74 -2.63
CA ILE A 63 -1.52 5.50 -2.14
C ILE A 63 -1.56 4.03 -1.75
N THR A 64 -1.72 3.74 -0.46
CA THR A 64 -1.65 2.39 0.09
C THR A 64 -2.93 2.03 0.84
N GLY A 65 -3.08 0.76 1.19
CA GLY A 65 -4.23 0.27 1.93
C GLY A 65 -5.56 0.61 1.27
N ASN A 66 -5.65 0.46 -0.05
CA ASN A 66 -6.84 0.80 -0.85
C ASN A 66 -7.29 2.27 -0.70
N GLY A 67 -6.36 3.19 -0.53
CA GLY A 67 -6.65 4.62 -0.42
C GLY A 67 -6.74 5.15 1.02
N THR A 68 -6.53 4.31 2.02
CA THR A 68 -6.60 4.72 3.43
C THR A 68 -5.39 5.55 3.88
N ARG A 69 -4.31 5.51 3.09
CA ARG A 69 -3.09 6.29 3.34
C ARG A 69 -2.55 6.87 2.05
N VAL A 70 -2.10 8.11 2.12
CA VAL A 70 -1.28 8.74 1.08
C VAL A 70 -0.04 9.30 1.76
N HIS A 71 1.12 8.97 1.21
CA HIS A 71 2.39 9.46 1.76
C HIS A 71 3.46 9.60 0.67
N SER A 72 4.51 10.35 0.98
CA SER A 72 5.70 10.42 0.12
C SER A 72 6.52 9.13 0.22
N LEU A 73 7.43 8.91 -0.70
CA LEU A 73 8.38 7.78 -0.61
C LEU A 73 9.31 7.90 0.58
N GLU A 74 9.55 9.11 1.09
CA GLU A 74 10.34 9.38 2.29
C GLU A 74 9.57 9.08 3.58
N GLY A 75 8.27 8.82 3.50
CA GLY A 75 7.44 8.44 4.63
C GLY A 75 6.61 9.57 5.26
N GLU A 76 6.56 10.75 4.64
CA GLU A 76 5.68 11.82 5.08
C GLU A 76 4.22 11.45 4.83
N LEU A 77 3.41 11.40 5.88
CA LEU A 77 1.99 11.11 5.80
C LEU A 77 1.22 12.36 5.35
N LEU A 78 0.56 12.29 4.21
CA LEU A 78 -0.21 13.39 3.62
C LEU A 78 -1.70 13.26 3.85
N HIS A 79 -2.20 12.03 3.91
CA HIS A 79 -3.61 11.74 4.12
C HIS A 79 -3.77 10.41 4.84
N ARG A 80 -4.73 10.36 5.77
CA ARG A 80 -5.17 9.13 6.43
C ARG A 80 -6.68 9.09 6.53
N ASP A 81 -7.22 7.91 6.39
CA ASP A 81 -8.64 7.62 6.58
C ASP A 81 -8.77 6.30 7.34
N ASP A 82 -8.98 6.40 8.64
CA ASP A 82 -9.07 5.24 9.52
C ASP A 82 -10.50 4.74 9.61
N LEU A 83 -10.63 3.43 9.77
CA LEU A 83 -11.90 2.86 10.19
C LEU A 83 -12.25 3.42 11.59
N PRO A 84 -13.46 3.96 11.79
CA PRO A 84 -13.87 4.44 13.11
C PRO A 84 -13.72 3.37 14.18
N ALA A 85 -13.30 3.74 15.39
CA ALA A 85 -12.97 2.80 16.45
C ALA A 85 -14.14 1.88 16.84
N ASP A 86 -15.35 2.43 16.89
CA ASP A 86 -16.56 1.67 17.17
C ASP A 86 -16.90 0.65 16.10
N VAL A 87 -16.68 0.99 14.83
CA VAL A 87 -16.86 0.07 13.70
C VAL A 87 -15.77 -0.98 13.70
N ALA A 88 -14.52 -0.60 13.95
CA ALA A 88 -13.41 -1.56 14.07
C ALA A 88 -13.66 -2.58 15.17
N GLU A 89 -14.13 -2.14 16.33
CA GLU A 89 -14.48 -3.01 17.45
C GLU A 89 -15.58 -4.00 17.06
N LEU A 90 -16.65 -3.55 16.42
CA LEU A 90 -17.72 -4.42 15.93
C LEU A 90 -17.19 -5.48 14.95
N VAL A 91 -16.34 -5.09 14.02
CA VAL A 91 -15.76 -6.01 13.03
C VAL A 91 -14.84 -7.02 13.70
N LEU A 92 -13.98 -6.59 14.63
CA LEU A 92 -13.02 -7.45 15.30
C LEU A 92 -13.67 -8.51 16.20
N TYR A 93 -14.74 -8.14 16.90
CA TYR A 93 -15.41 -9.01 17.86
C TYR A 93 -16.65 -9.73 17.30
N GLN A 94 -16.96 -9.53 16.03
CA GLN A 94 -18.01 -10.28 15.35
C GLN A 94 -17.61 -11.75 15.22
N GLN A 95 -18.58 -12.66 15.34
CA GLN A 95 -18.34 -14.06 15.01
C GLN A 95 -18.30 -14.24 13.50
N TRP A 96 -17.17 -14.67 12.98
CA TRP A 96 -16.93 -14.93 11.58
C TRP A 96 -16.81 -16.43 11.28
N ASP A 97 -16.84 -16.77 10.00
CA ASP A 97 -16.57 -18.14 9.56
C ASP A 97 -15.14 -18.55 9.95
N THR A 98 -15.02 -19.67 10.68
CA THR A 98 -13.72 -20.19 11.16
C THR A 98 -12.77 -20.62 10.05
N ARG A 99 -13.26 -20.75 8.81
CA ARG A 99 -12.47 -21.12 7.64
C ARG A 99 -11.76 -19.92 7.00
N ALA A 100 -12.10 -18.70 7.41
CA ALA A 100 -11.47 -17.49 6.93
C ALA A 100 -10.41 -17.00 7.90
N SER A 101 -9.45 -16.22 7.41
CA SER A 101 -8.52 -15.45 8.23
C SER A 101 -8.81 -13.96 8.07
N MET A 102 -8.56 -13.21 9.12
CA MET A 102 -8.68 -11.75 9.11
C MET A 102 -7.28 -11.14 9.10
N HIS A 103 -7.08 -10.16 8.25
CA HIS A 103 -5.86 -9.36 8.23
C HIS A 103 -6.18 -7.95 8.73
N ILE A 104 -5.42 -7.49 9.70
CA ILE A 104 -5.64 -6.21 10.36
C ILE A 104 -4.39 -5.37 10.19
N PHE A 105 -4.56 -4.16 9.72
CA PHE A 105 -3.48 -3.25 9.40
C PHE A 105 -3.56 -2.01 10.29
N ASN A 106 -2.43 -1.61 10.84
CA ASN A 106 -2.21 -0.26 11.35
C ASN A 106 -0.91 0.30 10.77
N ASP A 107 -0.55 1.53 11.08
CA ASP A 107 0.61 2.17 10.45
C ASP A 107 1.94 1.46 10.72
N GLY A 108 2.09 0.80 11.86
CA GLY A 108 3.32 0.15 12.26
C GLY A 108 3.32 -1.37 12.17
N GLN A 109 2.16 -1.98 11.96
CA GLN A 109 2.03 -3.43 12.10
C GLN A 109 0.99 -4.01 11.15
N LEU A 110 1.22 -5.27 10.81
CA LEU A 110 0.24 -6.13 10.16
C LEU A 110 -0.08 -7.28 11.10
N GLY A 111 -1.34 -7.38 11.48
CA GLY A 111 -1.84 -8.49 12.28
C GLY A 111 -2.69 -9.45 11.44
N THR A 112 -2.67 -10.71 11.80
CA THR A 112 -3.50 -11.72 11.16
C THR A 112 -4.03 -12.71 12.19
N THR A 113 -5.17 -13.31 11.91
CA THR A 113 -5.67 -14.46 12.67
C THR A 113 -5.35 -15.75 11.91
N ARG A 114 -5.09 -16.84 12.60
CA ARG A 114 -4.98 -18.17 11.98
C ARG A 114 -6.35 -18.67 11.55
N SER A 115 -7.33 -18.41 12.38
CA SER A 115 -8.75 -18.53 12.08
C SER A 115 -9.47 -17.36 12.71
N MET A 116 -10.73 -17.17 12.39
CA MET A 116 -11.52 -16.07 12.95
C MET A 116 -11.78 -16.20 14.46
N ASN A 117 -11.50 -17.37 15.05
CA ASN A 117 -11.62 -17.59 16.49
C ASN A 117 -10.27 -17.46 17.24
N ASP A 118 -9.18 -17.32 16.53
CA ASP A 118 -7.86 -17.17 17.13
C ASP A 118 -7.58 -15.72 17.55
N GLN A 119 -6.63 -15.57 18.46
CA GLN A 119 -6.12 -14.26 18.82
C GLN A 119 -5.36 -13.66 17.65
N ILE A 120 -5.39 -12.33 17.56
CA ILE A 120 -4.63 -11.58 16.55
C ILE A 120 -3.15 -11.75 16.82
N LEU A 121 -2.40 -12.13 15.80
CA LEU A 121 -0.94 -12.23 15.83
C LEU A 121 -0.35 -10.97 15.17
N TRP A 122 0.32 -10.19 15.96
CA TRP A 122 1.03 -8.98 15.49
C TRP A 122 2.46 -9.30 15.06
#